data_d1274e5a5af7f5d9a56b1db68e834fe7
#
_entry.id   d1274e5a5af7f5d9a56b1db68e834fe7
#
_cell.length_a   1.000
_cell.length_b   1.000
_cell.length_c   1.000
_cell.angle_alpha   90.00
_cell.angle_beta   90.00
_cell.angle_gamma   90.00
#
_symmetry.space_group_name_H-M   'P 1'
#
loop_
_entity.id
_entity.type
_entity.pdbx_description
1 polymer ?
#
loop_
_entity_poly.entity_id
_entity_poly.type
_entity_poly.pdbx_seq_one_letter_code
_entity_poly.pdbx_strand_id
1 'polypeptide(L)'
;MPRYLFRSERLPRGKDRWNKMKILVINSGSSSLKYQLFDIETEKVIAKGLCDRIGVKGAVGAFTLKTDAGKYQTDVDMPDHAAALKIVLETLVSKEHGVISSVSEIEAVGHRVLHGGDKVSGSVLVTPEVKQTIRDCFPLGPLHNPANLNGIESCEKIMPGVPQVAVFDTGFHQTIPDYAFMYGIPYEYYEKYKVRRYGFHGTSHKFVS
;
A
#
# COMPACT_ATOMS: atom_id res chain seq x y z
N MET A 1 -1.38 31.48 0.99
CA MET A 1 -1.31 30.04 1.27
C MET A 1 -2.16 29.29 0.23
N PRO A 2 -1.61 28.52 -0.71
CA PRO A 2 -2.43 27.76 -1.64
C PRO A 2 -2.90 26.48 -0.94
N ARG A 3 -4.20 26.39 -0.69
CA ARG A 3 -4.88 25.14 -0.33
C ARG A 3 -4.87 24.24 -1.56
N TYR A 4 -4.08 23.18 -1.54
CA TYR A 4 -4.16 22.13 -2.54
C TYR A 4 -5.44 21.32 -2.32
N LEU A 5 -6.48 21.71 -3.03
CA LEU A 5 -7.71 20.94 -3.18
C LEU A 5 -7.45 19.82 -4.20
N PHE A 6 -7.00 18.66 -3.76
CA PHE A 6 -7.26 17.45 -4.52
C PHE A 6 -8.78 17.19 -4.42
N ARG A 7 -9.52 17.64 -5.42
CA ARG A 7 -10.92 17.25 -5.61
C ARG A 7 -10.93 15.74 -5.79
N SER A 8 -11.57 15.03 -4.88
CA SER A 8 -11.93 13.63 -5.10
C SER A 8 -12.86 13.58 -6.32
N GLU A 9 -12.32 13.21 -7.46
CA GLU A 9 -13.17 12.82 -8.60
C GLU A 9 -13.99 11.63 -8.13
N ARG A 10 -15.30 11.83 -8.06
CA ARG A 10 -16.24 10.78 -7.66
C ARG A 10 -16.22 9.73 -8.75
N LEU A 11 -15.76 8.54 -8.41
CA LEU A 11 -15.95 7.35 -9.24
C LEU A 11 -17.44 7.19 -9.58
N PRO A 12 -17.80 6.75 -10.78
CA PRO A 12 -19.20 6.66 -11.23
C PRO A 12 -19.99 5.74 -10.31
N ARG A 13 -21.11 6.25 -9.77
CA ARG A 13 -22.03 5.55 -8.87
C ARG A 13 -22.92 4.60 -9.67
N GLY A 14 -22.54 3.34 -9.76
CA GLY A 14 -23.46 2.26 -10.08
C GLY A 14 -23.51 1.32 -8.86
N LYS A 15 -24.61 1.30 -8.10
CA LYS A 15 -24.75 0.50 -6.88
C LYS A 15 -24.49 -0.99 -7.10
N ASP A 16 -24.77 -1.52 -8.29
CA ASP A 16 -24.63 -2.95 -8.59
C ASP A 16 -23.19 -3.41 -8.91
N ARG A 17 -22.30 -2.47 -9.20
CA ARG A 17 -20.89 -2.78 -9.52
C ARG A 17 -20.00 -2.96 -8.29
N TRP A 18 -20.37 -2.36 -7.17
CA TRP A 18 -19.61 -2.47 -5.91
C TRP A 18 -19.77 -3.83 -5.24
N ASN A 19 -20.86 -4.55 -5.54
CA ASN A 19 -21.24 -5.80 -4.89
C ASN A 19 -20.39 -7.03 -5.31
N LYS A 20 -19.51 -6.91 -6.32
CA LYS A 20 -18.62 -8.01 -6.77
C LYS A 20 -17.15 -7.64 -6.73
N MET A 21 -16.83 -6.46 -6.21
CA MET A 21 -15.48 -5.93 -6.23
C MET A 21 -14.55 -6.69 -5.29
N LYS A 22 -13.42 -7.16 -5.81
CA LYS A 22 -12.31 -7.66 -5.01
C LYS A 22 -11.19 -6.63 -4.96
N ILE A 23 -10.68 -6.38 -3.76
CA ILE A 23 -9.61 -5.42 -3.53
C ILE A 23 -8.40 -6.16 -2.96
N LEU A 24 -7.27 -6.02 -3.64
CA LEU A 24 -5.99 -6.50 -3.14
C LEU A 24 -5.33 -5.40 -2.30
N VAL A 25 -5.04 -5.67 -1.04
CA VAL A 25 -4.32 -4.76 -0.14
C VAL A 25 -2.90 -5.25 0.03
N ILE A 26 -1.94 -4.36 -0.18
CA ILE A 26 -0.51 -4.65 -0.17
C ILE A 26 0.22 -3.76 0.85
N ASN A 27 1.14 -4.36 1.58
CA ASN A 27 2.09 -3.68 2.43
C ASN A 27 3.49 -4.22 2.10
N SER A 28 4.23 -3.44 1.29
CA SER A 28 5.59 -3.75 0.85
C SER A 28 6.62 -3.21 1.84
N GLY A 29 7.39 -4.11 2.44
CA GLY A 29 8.60 -3.79 3.20
C GLY A 29 9.85 -3.99 2.34
N SER A 30 11.04 -3.74 2.91
CA SER A 30 12.32 -3.87 2.18
C SER A 30 12.60 -5.29 1.66
N SER A 31 12.24 -6.31 2.43
CA SER A 31 12.44 -7.73 2.09
C SER A 31 11.19 -8.57 2.28
N SER A 32 10.01 -7.94 2.36
CA SER A 32 8.75 -8.65 2.58
C SER A 32 7.58 -7.97 1.88
N LEU A 33 6.57 -8.76 1.53
CA LEU A 33 5.30 -8.27 0.99
C LEU A 33 4.17 -9.00 1.71
N LYS A 34 3.38 -8.26 2.50
CA LYS A 34 2.14 -8.75 3.11
C LYS A 34 0.98 -8.38 2.21
N TYR A 35 0.04 -9.31 2.06
CA TYR A 35 -1.14 -9.06 1.22
C TYR A 35 -2.41 -9.61 1.85
N GLN A 36 -3.54 -8.99 1.46
CA GLN A 36 -4.89 -9.46 1.77
C GLN A 36 -5.78 -9.20 0.57
N LEU A 37 -6.60 -10.17 0.21
CA LEU A 37 -7.63 -10.04 -0.81
C LEU A 37 -8.99 -9.96 -0.10
N PHE A 38 -9.67 -8.84 -0.31
CA PHE A 38 -10.99 -8.58 0.25
C PHE A 38 -12.06 -8.81 -0.81
N ASP A 39 -13.13 -9.45 -0.40
CA ASP A 39 -14.41 -9.41 -1.08
C ASP A 39 -15.27 -8.32 -0.45
N ILE A 40 -15.61 -7.29 -1.21
CA ILE A 40 -16.33 -6.12 -0.70
C ILE A 40 -17.81 -6.42 -0.47
N GLU A 41 -18.40 -7.36 -1.23
CA GLU A 41 -19.79 -7.75 -1.05
C GLU A 41 -20.02 -8.40 0.34
N THR A 42 -19.10 -9.26 0.74
CA THR A 42 -19.20 -9.98 2.02
C THR A 42 -18.43 -9.29 3.15
N GLU A 43 -17.67 -8.24 2.84
CA GLU A 43 -16.74 -7.55 3.75
C GLU A 43 -15.71 -8.50 4.40
N LYS A 44 -15.35 -9.59 3.70
CA LYS A 44 -14.45 -10.62 4.23
C LYS A 44 -13.10 -10.61 3.55
N VAL A 45 -12.09 -10.97 4.32
CA VAL A 45 -10.76 -11.34 3.80
C VAL A 45 -10.84 -12.78 3.30
N ILE A 46 -10.83 -12.98 1.98
CA ILE A 46 -10.92 -14.33 1.36
C ILE A 46 -9.55 -14.98 1.19
N ALA A 47 -8.48 -14.20 1.17
CA ALA A 47 -7.10 -14.68 1.18
C ALA A 47 -6.18 -13.68 1.88
N LYS A 48 -5.16 -14.16 2.58
CA LYS A 48 -4.08 -13.33 3.13
C LYS A 48 -2.77 -14.10 3.18
N GLY A 49 -1.66 -13.38 3.15
CA GLY A 49 -0.36 -14.04 3.21
C GLY A 49 0.82 -13.11 3.31
N LEU A 50 1.98 -13.73 3.17
CA LEU A 50 3.29 -13.11 3.30
C LEU A 50 4.25 -13.73 2.29
N CYS A 51 4.95 -12.88 1.57
CA CYS A 51 6.22 -13.20 0.92
C CYS A 51 7.33 -12.63 1.82
N ASP A 52 8.26 -13.46 2.23
CA ASP A 52 9.35 -13.10 3.12
C ASP A 52 10.71 -13.41 2.48
N ARG A 53 11.76 -12.68 2.89
CA ARG A 53 13.12 -12.81 2.36
C ARG A 53 13.23 -12.48 0.86
N ILE A 54 12.43 -11.52 0.37
CA ILE A 54 12.48 -11.03 -1.00
C ILE A 54 13.82 -10.35 -1.27
N GLY A 55 14.56 -10.78 -2.29
CA GLY A 55 15.83 -10.18 -2.70
C GLY A 55 16.98 -10.38 -1.71
N VAL A 56 16.84 -11.25 -0.71
CA VAL A 56 17.89 -11.51 0.28
C VAL A 56 18.91 -12.50 -0.30
N LYS A 57 20.14 -12.03 -0.52
CA LYS A 57 21.22 -12.86 -1.05
C LYS A 57 21.49 -14.08 -0.15
N GLY A 58 21.55 -15.26 -0.76
CA GLY A 58 21.85 -16.51 -0.07
C GLY A 58 20.70 -17.09 0.75
N ALA A 59 19.52 -16.48 0.73
CA ALA A 59 18.31 -17.02 1.35
C ALA A 59 17.27 -17.36 0.29
N VAL A 60 16.58 -18.49 0.47
CA VAL A 60 15.40 -18.80 -0.32
C VAL A 60 14.19 -18.06 0.29
N GLY A 61 13.39 -17.45 -0.55
CA GLY A 61 12.18 -16.75 -0.12
C GLY A 61 11.15 -17.72 0.45
N ALA A 62 10.32 -17.24 1.38
CA ALA A 62 9.21 -18.02 1.94
C ALA A 62 7.88 -17.37 1.53
N PHE A 63 7.03 -18.15 0.89
CA PHE A 63 5.68 -17.77 0.52
C PHE A 63 4.65 -18.42 1.43
N THR A 64 3.67 -17.66 1.88
CA THR A 64 2.54 -18.18 2.67
C THR A 64 1.24 -17.63 2.13
N LEU A 65 0.25 -18.49 1.97
CA LEU A 65 -1.15 -18.15 1.72
C LEU A 65 -2.03 -18.76 2.81
N LYS A 66 -3.00 -18.01 3.30
CA LYS A 66 -4.06 -18.47 4.22
C LYS A 66 -5.41 -18.11 3.63
N THR A 67 -6.30 -19.10 3.57
CA THR A 67 -7.69 -19.00 3.14
C THR A 67 -8.58 -19.73 4.13
N ASP A 68 -9.87 -19.74 3.94
CA ASP A 68 -10.79 -20.56 4.75
C ASP A 68 -10.54 -22.07 4.56
N ALA A 69 -9.97 -22.49 3.41
CA ALA A 69 -9.60 -23.88 3.14
C ALA A 69 -8.33 -24.33 3.89
N GLY A 70 -7.55 -23.39 4.44
CA GLY A 70 -6.35 -23.70 5.20
C GLY A 70 -5.15 -22.81 4.89
N LYS A 71 -3.98 -23.31 5.26
CA LYS A 71 -2.69 -22.63 5.07
C LYS A 71 -1.84 -23.41 4.04
N TYR A 72 -1.39 -22.71 3.02
CA TYR A 72 -0.35 -23.17 2.10
C TYR A 72 0.96 -22.41 2.36
N GLN A 73 2.08 -23.12 2.35
CA GLN A 73 3.41 -22.53 2.53
C GLN A 73 4.42 -23.27 1.67
N THR A 74 5.30 -22.49 1.02
CA THR A 74 6.39 -23.05 0.21
C THR A 74 7.59 -22.12 0.21
N ASP A 75 8.76 -22.68 0.02
CA ASP A 75 9.97 -21.93 -0.27
C ASP A 75 10.06 -21.73 -1.79
N VAL A 76 10.32 -20.49 -2.22
CA VAL A 76 10.35 -20.11 -3.64
C VAL A 76 11.28 -18.92 -3.83
N ASP A 77 12.00 -18.92 -4.95
CA ASP A 77 12.87 -17.79 -5.28
C ASP A 77 12.07 -16.53 -5.60
N MET A 78 12.37 -15.45 -4.88
CA MET A 78 11.76 -14.14 -5.03
C MET A 78 12.85 -13.07 -5.12
N PRO A 79 13.49 -12.89 -6.28
CA PRO A 79 14.59 -11.94 -6.45
C PRO A 79 14.18 -10.48 -6.23
N ASP A 80 12.92 -10.15 -6.42
CA ASP A 80 12.36 -8.82 -6.22
C ASP A 80 10.86 -8.85 -5.90
N HIS A 81 10.28 -7.68 -5.63
CA HIS A 81 8.87 -7.52 -5.30
C HIS A 81 7.94 -7.85 -6.49
N ALA A 82 8.41 -7.69 -7.73
CA ALA A 82 7.61 -8.05 -8.90
C ALA A 82 7.46 -9.57 -9.00
N ALA A 83 8.54 -10.33 -8.77
CA ALA A 83 8.50 -11.78 -8.70
C ALA A 83 7.59 -12.26 -7.56
N ALA A 84 7.72 -11.66 -6.36
CA ALA A 84 6.87 -11.98 -5.23
C ALA A 84 5.37 -11.72 -5.53
N LEU A 85 5.04 -10.58 -6.12
CA LEU A 85 3.66 -10.25 -6.49
C LEU A 85 3.12 -11.22 -7.56
N LYS A 86 3.95 -11.59 -8.54
CA LYS A 86 3.57 -12.58 -9.55
C LYS A 86 3.17 -13.91 -8.91
N ILE A 87 3.97 -14.40 -7.96
CA ILE A 87 3.67 -15.64 -7.21
C ILE A 87 2.35 -15.50 -6.45
N VAL A 88 2.10 -14.36 -5.80
CA VAL A 88 0.82 -14.09 -5.12
C VAL A 88 -0.34 -14.25 -6.11
N LEU A 89 -0.30 -13.56 -7.25
CA LEU A 89 -1.39 -13.56 -8.22
C LEU A 89 -1.59 -14.94 -8.86
N GLU A 90 -0.52 -15.63 -9.24
CA GLU A 90 -0.58 -16.99 -9.79
C GLU A 90 -1.19 -17.98 -8.79
N THR A 91 -0.84 -17.86 -7.51
CA THR A 91 -1.39 -18.72 -6.46
C THR A 91 -2.87 -18.42 -6.21
N LEU A 92 -3.28 -17.12 -6.21
CA LEU A 92 -4.67 -16.73 -6.02
C LEU A 92 -5.62 -17.26 -7.09
N VAL A 93 -5.13 -17.55 -8.31
CA VAL A 93 -5.91 -18.12 -9.43
C VAL A 93 -5.62 -19.61 -9.67
N SER A 94 -4.75 -20.22 -8.87
CA SER A 94 -4.38 -21.63 -9.06
C SER A 94 -5.55 -22.58 -8.80
N LYS A 95 -5.56 -23.75 -9.47
CA LYS A 95 -6.59 -24.76 -9.27
C LYS A 95 -6.61 -25.36 -7.86
N GLU A 96 -5.44 -25.40 -7.21
CA GLU A 96 -5.25 -26.10 -5.93
C GLU A 96 -5.49 -25.17 -4.73
N HIS A 97 -5.04 -23.92 -4.81
CA HIS A 97 -5.04 -22.98 -3.67
C HIS A 97 -5.79 -21.69 -3.96
N GLY A 98 -6.28 -21.51 -5.20
CA GLY A 98 -6.89 -20.27 -5.64
C GLY A 98 -8.24 -19.98 -4.98
N VAL A 99 -8.55 -18.70 -4.87
CA VAL A 99 -9.82 -18.18 -4.34
C VAL A 99 -10.56 -17.31 -5.35
N ILE A 100 -9.94 -17.03 -6.50
CA ILE A 100 -10.51 -16.31 -7.64
C ILE A 100 -10.21 -17.08 -8.93
N SER A 101 -11.06 -16.91 -9.94
CA SER A 101 -10.91 -17.59 -11.22
C SER A 101 -9.97 -16.86 -12.18
N SER A 102 -9.81 -15.56 -12.00
CA SER A 102 -8.97 -14.70 -12.84
C SER A 102 -8.45 -13.50 -12.05
N VAL A 103 -7.25 -13.03 -12.37
CA VAL A 103 -6.69 -11.78 -11.84
C VAL A 103 -7.56 -10.58 -12.18
N SER A 104 -8.35 -10.64 -13.26
CA SER A 104 -9.29 -9.58 -13.65
C SER A 104 -10.44 -9.35 -12.65
N GLU A 105 -10.63 -10.26 -11.69
CA GLU A 105 -11.56 -10.02 -10.57
C GLU A 105 -11.03 -9.02 -9.54
N ILE A 106 -9.72 -8.72 -9.57
CA ILE A 106 -9.13 -7.68 -8.72
C ILE A 106 -9.37 -6.33 -9.41
N GLU A 107 -10.31 -5.56 -8.88
CA GLU A 107 -10.76 -4.30 -9.48
C GLU A 107 -10.05 -3.07 -8.90
N ALA A 108 -9.35 -3.21 -7.78
CA ALA A 108 -8.51 -2.15 -7.21
C ALA A 108 -7.39 -2.73 -6.34
N VAL A 109 -6.31 -1.94 -6.16
CA VAL A 109 -5.22 -2.28 -5.23
C VAL A 109 -5.04 -1.15 -4.23
N GLY A 110 -5.02 -1.48 -2.94
CA GLY A 110 -4.67 -0.56 -1.86
C GLY A 110 -3.24 -0.78 -1.39
N HIS A 111 -2.47 0.29 -1.25
CA HIS A 111 -1.10 0.25 -0.78
C HIS A 111 -0.93 1.02 0.52
N ARG A 112 -0.37 0.39 1.54
CA ARG A 112 0.14 1.14 2.69
C ARG A 112 1.45 1.81 2.29
N VAL A 113 1.54 3.13 2.54
CA VAL A 113 2.72 3.95 2.35
C VAL A 113 3.07 4.62 3.67
N LEU A 114 4.35 4.60 4.07
CA LEU A 114 4.74 5.18 5.34
C LEU A 114 4.53 6.69 5.35
N HIS A 115 5.18 7.42 4.43
CA HIS A 115 5.33 8.87 4.54
C HIS A 115 4.81 9.60 3.30
N GLY A 116 3.86 10.52 3.52
CA GLY A 116 3.30 11.41 2.50
C GLY A 116 3.72 12.88 2.67
N GLY A 117 4.68 13.15 3.57
CA GLY A 117 5.08 14.52 3.90
C GLY A 117 3.96 15.31 4.56
N ASP A 118 3.92 16.58 4.26
CA ASP A 118 2.87 17.53 4.61
C ASP A 118 1.86 17.75 3.46
N LYS A 119 1.98 16.96 2.38
CA LYS A 119 1.23 17.14 1.13
C LYS A 119 -0.02 16.28 1.05
N VAL A 120 -0.08 15.16 1.77
CA VAL A 120 -1.17 14.18 1.65
C VAL A 120 -1.86 13.97 2.99
N SER A 121 -3.17 14.21 3.03
CA SER A 121 -4.01 14.14 4.24
C SER A 121 -5.01 12.98 4.25
N GLY A 122 -4.81 11.94 3.44
CA GLY A 122 -5.75 10.83 3.38
C GLY A 122 -5.36 9.74 2.40
N SER A 123 -6.35 8.94 1.99
CA SER A 123 -6.18 7.98 0.91
C SER A 123 -6.33 8.68 -0.43
N VAL A 124 -5.42 8.44 -1.37
CA VAL A 124 -5.39 9.09 -2.68
C VAL A 124 -5.18 8.07 -3.80
N LEU A 125 -5.79 8.32 -4.96
CA LEU A 125 -5.51 7.56 -6.17
C LEU A 125 -4.04 7.77 -6.56
N VAL A 126 -3.35 6.70 -6.90
CA VAL A 126 -1.95 6.77 -7.34
C VAL A 126 -1.89 7.42 -8.72
N THR A 127 -1.20 8.55 -8.77
CA THR A 127 -0.88 9.30 -9.99
C THR A 127 0.63 9.51 -10.08
N PRO A 128 1.18 10.00 -11.21
CA PRO A 128 2.59 10.39 -11.29
C PRO A 128 3.01 11.37 -10.18
N GLU A 129 2.14 12.33 -9.83
CA GLU A 129 2.38 13.34 -8.78
C GLU A 129 2.42 12.70 -7.39
N VAL A 130 1.53 11.74 -7.12
CA VAL A 130 1.55 10.97 -5.86
C VAL A 130 2.83 10.15 -5.75
N LYS A 131 3.25 9.48 -6.84
CA LYS A 131 4.54 8.75 -6.86
C LYS A 131 5.72 9.69 -6.64
N GLN A 132 5.69 10.90 -7.21
CA GLN A 132 6.73 11.91 -6.96
C GLN A 132 6.73 12.34 -5.48
N THR A 133 5.57 12.57 -4.88
CA THR A 133 5.46 12.87 -3.45
C THR A 133 6.07 11.78 -2.57
N ILE A 134 5.85 10.50 -2.93
CA ILE A 134 6.47 9.37 -2.23
C ILE A 134 8.00 9.41 -2.37
N ARG A 135 8.53 9.74 -3.56
CA ARG A 135 9.98 9.89 -3.79
C ARG A 135 10.58 11.05 -3.01
N ASP A 136 9.91 12.20 -2.99
CA ASP A 136 10.33 13.39 -2.22
C ASP A 136 10.46 13.07 -0.73
N CYS A 137 9.69 12.09 -0.24
CA CYS A 137 9.73 11.64 1.15
C CYS A 137 10.75 10.52 1.43
N PHE A 138 11.60 10.13 0.47
CA PHE A 138 12.65 9.13 0.74
C PHE A 138 13.60 9.52 1.87
N PRO A 139 14.04 10.78 2.00
CA PRO A 139 14.87 11.19 3.14
C PRO A 139 14.16 11.09 4.49
N LEU A 140 12.81 11.21 4.52
CA LEU A 140 12.00 11.10 5.73
C LEU A 140 11.62 9.65 6.09
N GLY A 141 11.64 8.76 5.11
CA GLY A 141 11.30 7.34 5.29
C GLY A 141 12.18 6.40 4.47
N PRO A 142 13.53 6.44 4.64
CA PRO A 142 14.48 5.77 3.72
C PRO A 142 14.36 4.24 3.72
N LEU A 143 13.87 3.65 4.80
CA LEU A 143 13.71 2.19 4.92
C LEU A 143 12.37 1.69 4.36
N HIS A 144 11.39 2.57 4.16
CA HIS A 144 10.02 2.18 3.82
C HIS A 144 9.55 2.73 2.47
N ASN A 145 9.66 4.04 2.27
CA ASN A 145 9.10 4.69 1.07
C ASN A 145 9.62 4.12 -0.25
N PRO A 146 10.94 3.81 -0.40
CA PRO A 146 11.42 3.17 -1.62
C PRO A 146 10.77 1.81 -1.88
N ALA A 147 10.62 0.96 -0.84
CA ALA A 147 9.97 -0.34 -0.96
C ALA A 147 8.46 -0.20 -1.25
N ASN A 148 7.79 0.77 -0.62
CA ASN A 148 6.38 1.05 -0.87
C ASN A 148 6.15 1.47 -2.34
N LEU A 149 6.99 2.37 -2.86
CA LEU A 149 6.91 2.80 -4.26
C LEU A 149 7.18 1.64 -5.23
N ASN A 150 8.19 0.81 -4.95
CA ASN A 150 8.48 -0.37 -5.75
C ASN A 150 7.29 -1.34 -5.80
N GLY A 151 6.60 -1.54 -4.68
CA GLY A 151 5.35 -2.32 -4.63
C GLY A 151 4.26 -1.75 -5.54
N ILE A 152 4.05 -0.44 -5.53
CA ILE A 152 3.10 0.26 -6.40
C ILE A 152 3.49 0.04 -7.87
N GLU A 153 4.73 0.34 -8.24
CA GLU A 153 5.20 0.24 -9.62
C GLU A 153 5.21 -1.21 -10.14
N SER A 154 5.43 -2.19 -9.27
CA SER A 154 5.29 -3.61 -9.60
C SER A 154 3.83 -3.98 -9.91
N CYS A 155 2.87 -3.46 -9.15
CA CYS A 155 1.45 -3.67 -9.40
C CYS A 155 1.01 -3.01 -10.72
N GLU A 156 1.46 -1.79 -11.01
CA GLU A 156 1.17 -1.12 -12.30
C GLU A 156 1.64 -1.94 -13.51
N LYS A 157 2.81 -2.57 -13.41
CA LYS A 157 3.36 -3.40 -14.50
C LYS A 157 2.60 -4.71 -14.69
N ILE A 158 2.19 -5.36 -13.60
CA ILE A 158 1.59 -6.70 -13.66
C ILE A 158 0.07 -6.62 -13.88
N MET A 159 -0.57 -5.57 -13.37
CA MET A 159 -2.01 -5.32 -13.49
C MET A 159 -2.26 -3.94 -14.13
N PRO A 160 -1.91 -3.76 -15.41
CA PRO A 160 -2.09 -2.47 -16.07
C PRO A 160 -3.57 -2.07 -16.12
N GLY A 161 -3.85 -0.80 -15.82
CA GLY A 161 -5.21 -0.26 -15.83
C GLY A 161 -6.04 -0.53 -14.57
N VAL A 162 -5.56 -1.35 -13.63
CA VAL A 162 -6.22 -1.51 -12.34
C VAL A 162 -5.92 -0.28 -11.46
N PRO A 163 -6.95 0.43 -10.97
CA PRO A 163 -6.75 1.60 -10.12
C PRO A 163 -6.05 1.24 -8.82
N GLN A 164 -5.10 2.07 -8.42
CA GLN A 164 -4.32 1.89 -7.20
C GLN A 164 -4.52 3.06 -6.27
N VAL A 165 -4.61 2.79 -4.97
CA VAL A 165 -4.83 3.77 -3.91
C VAL A 165 -3.69 3.69 -2.90
N ALA A 166 -3.04 4.80 -2.64
CA ALA A 166 -2.05 4.93 -1.58
C ALA A 166 -2.72 5.44 -0.28
N VAL A 167 -2.45 4.75 0.81
CA VAL A 167 -2.92 5.09 2.16
C VAL A 167 -1.71 5.39 3.03
N PHE A 168 -1.58 6.64 3.48
CA PHE A 168 -0.39 7.12 4.17
C PHE A 168 -0.52 7.03 5.68
N ASP A 169 0.49 6.47 6.34
CA ASP A 169 0.54 6.41 7.81
C ASP A 169 0.52 7.79 8.46
N THR A 170 1.07 8.80 7.78
CA THR A 170 1.09 10.18 8.23
C THR A 170 -0.23 10.92 7.98
N GLY A 171 -1.14 10.37 7.18
CA GLY A 171 -2.32 11.08 6.70
C GLY A 171 -3.30 11.47 7.80
N PHE A 172 -3.56 10.58 8.77
CA PHE A 172 -4.46 10.85 9.91
C PHE A 172 -3.98 12.03 10.77
N HIS A 173 -2.67 12.21 10.88
CA HIS A 173 -2.03 13.19 11.74
C HIS A 173 -1.83 14.57 11.10
N GLN A 174 -2.34 14.79 9.88
CA GLN A 174 -2.21 16.09 9.20
C GLN A 174 -3.04 17.20 9.85
N THR A 175 -3.93 16.88 10.77
CA THR A 175 -4.70 17.85 11.57
C THR A 175 -3.96 18.35 12.80
N ILE A 176 -2.74 17.86 13.09
CA ILE A 176 -1.91 18.39 14.19
C ILE A 176 -1.63 19.87 13.90
N PRO A 177 -1.98 20.81 14.82
CA PRO A 177 -1.76 22.23 14.61
C PRO A 177 -0.27 22.58 14.64
N ASP A 178 0.09 23.71 14.04
CA ASP A 178 1.47 24.14 13.86
C ASP A 178 2.25 24.27 15.17
N TYR A 179 1.65 24.83 16.20
CA TYR A 179 2.26 24.94 17.53
C TYR A 179 2.56 23.58 18.20
N ALA A 180 1.94 22.50 17.72
CA ALA A 180 2.14 21.15 18.27
C ALA A 180 3.07 20.31 17.40
N PHE A 181 3.17 20.57 16.09
CA PHE A 181 4.09 19.83 15.23
C PHE A 181 5.46 20.49 15.08
N MET A 182 5.58 21.80 15.36
CA MET A 182 6.87 22.49 15.27
C MET A 182 7.76 22.13 16.44
N TYR A 183 9.06 21.95 16.16
CA TYR A 183 10.08 21.81 17.20
C TYR A 183 10.67 23.18 17.55
N GLY A 184 11.15 23.35 18.80
CA GLY A 184 11.85 24.54 19.27
C GLY A 184 13.28 24.67 18.73
N ILE A 185 13.44 24.58 17.41
CA ILE A 185 14.70 24.72 16.67
C ILE A 185 14.54 25.79 15.59
N PRO A 186 15.62 26.29 14.95
CA PRO A 186 15.49 27.29 13.89
C PRO A 186 14.49 26.87 12.81
N TYR A 187 13.56 27.79 12.47
CA TYR A 187 12.44 27.53 11.56
C TYR A 187 12.89 27.10 10.15
N GLU A 188 14.11 27.52 9.74
CA GLU A 188 14.71 27.12 8.47
C GLU A 188 14.82 25.59 8.27
N TYR A 189 14.94 24.81 9.37
CA TYR A 189 14.95 23.36 9.28
C TYR A 189 13.59 22.78 8.85
N TYR A 190 12.50 23.42 9.29
CA TYR A 190 11.19 23.07 8.79
C TYR A 190 11.02 23.47 7.32
N GLU A 191 11.39 24.68 6.97
CA GLU A 191 11.23 25.18 5.60
C GLU A 191 12.05 24.34 4.60
N LYS A 192 13.32 24.09 4.90
CA LYS A 192 14.27 23.46 4.00
C LYS A 192 14.19 21.93 4.01
N TYR A 193 14.06 21.32 5.18
CA TYR A 193 14.17 19.87 5.36
C TYR A 193 12.88 19.22 5.83
N LYS A 194 11.81 20.00 6.03
CA LYS A 194 10.53 19.53 6.54
C LYS A 194 10.63 18.83 7.90
N VAL A 195 11.58 19.31 8.74
CA VAL A 195 11.77 18.82 10.11
C VAL A 195 10.61 19.30 10.97
N ARG A 196 9.74 18.39 11.32
CA ARG A 196 8.58 18.60 12.19
C ARG A 196 8.16 17.29 12.84
N ARG A 197 7.23 17.32 13.78
CA ARG A 197 6.54 16.11 14.25
C ARG A 197 5.60 15.64 13.15
N TYR A 198 5.75 14.37 12.77
CA TYR A 198 4.79 13.61 12.01
C TYR A 198 4.21 12.53 12.93
N GLY A 199 2.96 12.16 12.77
CA GLY A 199 2.43 10.95 13.39
C GLY A 199 2.52 9.79 12.40
N PHE A 200 2.63 8.57 12.92
CA PHE A 200 2.67 7.32 12.16
C PHE A 200 1.55 6.39 12.59
N HIS A 201 1.42 5.26 11.89
CA HIS A 201 0.34 4.29 12.12
C HIS A 201 -1.06 4.94 12.07
N GLY A 202 -1.22 5.98 11.24
CA GLY A 202 -2.42 6.78 11.17
C GLY A 202 -3.66 5.97 10.82
N THR A 203 -3.55 4.97 9.95
CA THR A 203 -4.65 4.05 9.63
C THR A 203 -5.13 3.30 10.86
N SER A 204 -4.21 2.83 11.71
CA SER A 204 -4.54 2.15 12.97
C SER A 204 -5.20 3.11 13.97
N HIS A 205 -4.62 4.30 14.16
CA HIS A 205 -5.20 5.31 15.04
C HIS A 205 -6.60 5.72 14.60
N LYS A 206 -6.79 5.95 13.31
CA LYS A 206 -8.11 6.27 12.75
C LYS A 206 -9.14 5.15 12.95
N PHE A 207 -8.69 3.88 12.90
CA PHE A 207 -9.58 2.74 13.05
C PHE A 207 -10.07 2.55 14.48
N VAL A 208 -9.23 2.88 15.49
CA VAL A 208 -9.58 2.68 16.91
C VAL A 208 -10.16 3.93 17.58
N SER A 209 -10.15 5.10 16.93
CA SER A 209 -10.73 6.36 17.43
C SER A 209 -12.19 6.52 17.00
#